data_b8f069d3bb3fb8a6ae42526ff8763ef4
#
_entry.id   b8f069d3bb3fb8a6ae42526ff8763ef4
#
_cell.length_a   1.000
_cell.length_b   1.000
_cell.length_c   1.000
_cell.angle_alpha   90.00
_cell.angle_beta   90.00
_cell.angle_gamma   90.00
#
_symmetry.space_group_name_H-M   'P 1'
#
loop_
_entity.id
_entity.type
_entity.pdbx_description
1 polymer ?
#
loop_
_entity_poly.entity_id
_entity_poly.type
_entity_poly.pdbx_seq_one_letter_code
_entity_poly.pdbx_strand_id
1 'polypeptide(L)'
;VAVIGAGQAGLSAAYHLVRMGFSRYDGVVVLDRNPAPGGAWQHRWDSLTMHDVHGVSNLPGVAVPDSAGDERANVFVPQYFAHYETTYELPVLRPVVVERVRHDGELFELTTDHDSYQAEAIVNATGTWNRPFIPWYPGIETFKGKQLHTADYNGPRDFTGQHVLVVGGGASAVQLLAEISEYAETTWVTRRPPEWRTPGEEFGPEIGRQIIAKVEERVRAGLPPKSVVAVTGLQLREQEQAAYRKGVYTRLPMFERITPAGVEWANGRKQQVDAILWATGFRADLGHLAPLHLREPSGGIRMDGTHTVLEPRVHLVGYGPSASTIGGNRAGFSAARQLRDLLQPVAA
;
A
#
# COMPACT_ATOMS: atom_id res chain seq x y z
N VAL A 1 24.20 -0.09 -2.71
CA VAL A 1 22.85 -0.26 -2.15
C VAL A 1 21.85 -0.34 -3.27
N ALA A 2 20.98 -1.35 -3.25
CA ALA A 2 19.83 -1.44 -4.16
C ALA A 2 18.53 -1.07 -3.43
N VAL A 3 17.83 -0.06 -3.93
CA VAL A 3 16.48 0.32 -3.50
C VAL A 3 15.48 -0.32 -4.46
N ILE A 4 14.54 -1.12 -3.95
CA ILE A 4 13.56 -1.83 -4.79
C ILE A 4 12.21 -1.11 -4.66
N GLY A 5 11.80 -0.41 -5.71
CA GLY A 5 10.58 0.40 -5.80
C GLY A 5 10.82 1.90 -5.64
N ALA A 6 10.27 2.70 -6.56
CA ALA A 6 10.32 4.16 -6.60
C ALA A 6 8.98 4.82 -6.21
N GLY A 7 8.33 4.31 -5.19
CA GLY A 7 7.22 4.99 -4.50
C GLY A 7 7.72 5.96 -3.44
N GLN A 8 6.82 6.58 -2.68
CA GLN A 8 7.13 7.55 -1.62
C GLN A 8 8.32 7.15 -0.73
N ALA A 9 8.32 5.93 -0.21
CA ALA A 9 9.36 5.46 0.71
C ALA A 9 10.70 5.21 0.01
N GLY A 10 10.68 4.67 -1.22
CA GLY A 10 11.89 4.41 -2.00
C GLY A 10 12.56 5.69 -2.49
N LEU A 11 11.79 6.66 -2.97
CA LEU A 11 12.30 7.97 -3.37
C LEU A 11 12.93 8.71 -2.19
N SER A 12 12.28 8.65 -1.01
CA SER A 12 12.84 9.22 0.22
C SER A 12 14.15 8.54 0.61
N ALA A 13 14.23 7.20 0.53
CA ALA A 13 15.46 6.47 0.85
C ALA A 13 16.59 6.84 -0.14
N ALA A 14 16.30 6.83 -1.43
CA ALA A 14 17.27 7.18 -2.48
C ALA A 14 17.80 8.61 -2.31
N TYR A 15 16.92 9.58 -2.07
CA TYR A 15 17.31 10.96 -1.79
C TYR A 15 18.29 11.04 -0.62
N HIS A 16 17.98 10.41 0.49
CA HIS A 16 18.83 10.47 1.67
C HIS A 16 20.17 9.72 1.47
N LEU A 17 20.19 8.58 0.77
CA LEU A 17 21.40 7.88 0.42
C LEU A 17 22.34 8.77 -0.43
N VAL A 18 21.82 9.38 -1.49
CA VAL A 18 22.60 10.32 -2.32
C VAL A 18 23.11 11.50 -1.49
N ARG A 19 22.28 12.09 -0.63
CA ARG A 19 22.67 13.21 0.25
C ARG A 19 23.70 12.82 1.31
N MET A 20 23.81 11.54 1.66
CA MET A 20 24.78 10.98 2.60
C MET A 20 26.06 10.50 1.92
N GLY A 21 26.22 10.73 0.60
CA GLY A 21 27.46 10.51 -0.12
C GLY A 21 27.54 9.22 -0.93
N PHE A 22 26.45 8.44 -1.04
CA PHE A 22 26.42 7.33 -1.98
C PHE A 22 26.37 7.86 -3.42
N SER A 23 27.32 7.42 -4.25
CA SER A 23 27.37 7.81 -5.66
C SER A 23 26.17 7.23 -6.43
N ARG A 24 25.65 8.01 -7.38
CA ARG A 24 24.53 7.57 -8.22
C ARG A 24 24.97 6.41 -9.11
N TYR A 25 24.12 5.39 -9.23
CA TYR A 25 24.28 4.13 -9.96
C TYR A 25 25.31 3.18 -9.37
N ASP A 26 26.52 3.62 -8.99
CA ASP A 26 27.56 2.75 -8.42
C ASP A 26 27.34 2.52 -6.91
N GLY A 27 27.02 3.56 -6.14
CA GLY A 27 26.78 3.48 -4.69
C GLY A 27 25.32 3.21 -4.34
N VAL A 28 24.39 3.77 -5.12
CA VAL A 28 22.95 3.54 -4.97
C VAL A 28 22.25 3.49 -6.33
N VAL A 29 21.35 2.52 -6.49
CA VAL A 29 20.44 2.39 -7.64
C VAL A 29 19.03 2.11 -7.14
N VAL A 30 18.04 2.64 -7.83
CA VAL A 30 16.61 2.37 -7.57
C VAL A 30 16.06 1.54 -8.73
N LEU A 31 15.53 0.36 -8.44
CA LEU A 31 14.93 -0.55 -9.41
C LEU A 31 13.41 -0.48 -9.27
N ASP A 32 12.72 0.08 -10.27
CA ASP A 32 11.27 0.23 -10.24
C ASP A 32 10.59 -0.54 -11.37
N ARG A 33 9.63 -1.37 -11.02
CA ARG A 33 8.89 -2.20 -11.99
C ARG A 33 7.95 -1.41 -12.89
N ASN A 34 7.54 -0.22 -12.47
CA ASN A 34 6.61 0.58 -13.24
C ASN A 34 7.31 1.22 -14.44
N PRO A 35 6.61 1.43 -15.56
CA PRO A 35 7.17 2.08 -16.73
C PRO A 35 7.37 3.59 -16.55
N ALA A 36 6.71 4.19 -15.57
CA ALA A 36 6.72 5.64 -15.29
C ALA A 36 6.80 5.94 -13.79
N PRO A 37 7.18 7.18 -13.39
CA PRO A 37 7.11 7.64 -12.01
C PRO A 37 5.70 7.57 -11.43
N GLY A 38 5.59 7.51 -10.09
CA GLY A 38 4.31 7.59 -9.38
C GLY A 38 4.02 6.42 -8.42
N GLY A 39 4.80 5.35 -8.48
CA GLY A 39 4.58 4.17 -7.63
C GLY A 39 3.13 3.67 -7.73
N ALA A 40 2.48 3.40 -6.61
CA ALA A 40 1.09 2.92 -6.58
C ALA A 40 0.05 3.97 -7.04
N TRP A 41 0.42 5.25 -7.12
CA TRP A 41 -0.52 6.31 -7.48
C TRP A 41 -0.94 6.26 -8.95
N GLN A 42 -0.04 5.89 -9.85
CA GLN A 42 -0.34 5.77 -11.28
C GLN A 42 -1.41 4.72 -11.61
N HIS A 43 -1.69 3.82 -10.67
CA HIS A 43 -2.67 2.74 -10.83
C HIS A 43 -3.99 3.01 -10.09
N ARG A 44 -4.18 4.21 -9.52
CA ARG A 44 -5.44 4.57 -8.89
C ARG A 44 -6.50 4.82 -9.95
N TRP A 45 -7.75 4.61 -9.59
CA TRP A 45 -8.89 4.82 -10.47
C TRP A 45 -9.09 6.30 -10.82
N ASP A 46 -9.63 6.54 -11.98
CA ASP A 46 -9.70 7.88 -12.59
C ASP A 46 -10.59 8.88 -11.83
N SER A 47 -11.61 8.42 -11.13
CA SER A 47 -12.49 9.26 -10.32
C SER A 47 -11.89 9.68 -8.97
N LEU A 48 -10.73 9.14 -8.59
CA LEU A 48 -10.04 9.56 -7.36
C LEU A 48 -9.37 10.92 -7.57
N THR A 49 -9.92 11.95 -6.96
CA THR A 49 -9.36 13.32 -7.00
C THR A 49 -8.44 13.61 -5.81
N MET A 50 -7.66 14.68 -5.90
CA MET A 50 -6.81 15.14 -4.80
C MET A 50 -7.62 15.55 -3.57
N HIS A 51 -8.88 15.98 -3.73
CA HIS A 51 -9.81 16.22 -2.64
C HIS A 51 -10.13 14.94 -1.85
N ASP A 52 -10.18 13.80 -2.54
CA ASP A 52 -10.61 12.51 -1.97
C ASP A 52 -9.48 11.66 -1.43
N VAL A 53 -8.22 12.03 -1.66
CA VAL A 53 -7.09 11.30 -1.07
C VAL A 53 -6.92 11.63 0.42
N HIS A 54 -6.40 10.67 1.19
CA HIS A 54 -6.11 10.85 2.61
C HIS A 54 -4.80 11.62 2.88
N GLY A 55 -4.41 12.47 1.94
CA GLY A 55 -3.20 13.28 1.97
C GLY A 55 -1.98 12.59 1.35
N VAL A 56 -1.17 13.41 0.70
CA VAL A 56 0.15 13.06 0.18
C VAL A 56 1.16 13.91 0.96
N SER A 57 2.10 13.25 1.63
CA SER A 57 3.13 13.98 2.38
C SER A 57 4.23 14.46 1.45
N ASN A 58 4.77 15.65 1.75
CA ASN A 58 5.93 16.18 1.06
C ASN A 58 7.08 15.16 1.05
N LEU A 59 7.69 14.95 -0.09
CA LEU A 59 8.98 14.28 -0.18
C LEU A 59 10.08 15.17 0.41
N PRO A 60 11.17 14.61 0.92
CA PRO A 60 12.23 15.40 1.54
C PRO A 60 12.79 16.47 0.57
N GLY A 61 12.71 17.73 0.94
CA GLY A 61 13.26 18.85 0.17
C GLY A 61 12.34 19.44 -0.90
N VAL A 62 11.20 18.83 -1.24
CA VAL A 62 10.22 19.39 -2.19
C VAL A 62 8.81 19.22 -1.64
N ALA A 63 8.09 20.33 -1.52
CA ALA A 63 6.68 20.31 -1.13
C ALA A 63 5.81 19.71 -2.24
N VAL A 64 4.71 19.06 -1.84
CA VAL A 64 3.62 18.75 -2.77
C VAL A 64 3.07 20.09 -3.29
N PRO A 65 2.94 20.27 -4.62
CA PRO A 65 2.35 21.48 -5.17
C PRO A 65 0.94 21.72 -4.66
N ASP A 66 0.52 22.99 -4.65
CA ASP A 66 -0.87 23.32 -4.36
C ASP A 66 -1.80 22.68 -5.40
N SER A 67 -2.94 22.19 -4.95
CA SER A 67 -3.96 21.54 -5.76
C SER A 67 -5.29 22.23 -5.54
N ALA A 68 -6.05 22.46 -6.60
CA ALA A 68 -7.45 22.91 -6.50
C ALA A 68 -8.38 21.82 -5.94
N GLY A 69 -7.92 20.57 -5.91
CA GLY A 69 -8.62 19.43 -5.35
C GLY A 69 -9.34 18.55 -6.38
N ASP A 70 -9.64 19.06 -7.55
CA ASP A 70 -10.35 18.37 -8.63
C ASP A 70 -9.44 17.59 -9.59
N GLU A 71 -8.11 17.76 -9.45
CA GLU A 71 -7.17 17.02 -10.26
C GLU A 71 -7.19 15.53 -9.90
N ARG A 72 -7.04 14.68 -10.91
CA ARG A 72 -6.94 13.25 -10.73
C ARG A 72 -5.67 12.87 -9.96
N ALA A 73 -5.79 12.12 -8.89
CA ALA A 73 -4.66 11.71 -8.06
C ALA A 73 -3.65 10.84 -8.83
N ASN A 74 -4.13 10.02 -9.79
CA ASN A 74 -3.29 9.19 -10.64
C ASN A 74 -2.54 9.96 -11.74
N VAL A 75 -2.75 11.25 -11.85
CA VAL A 75 -2.00 12.18 -12.72
C VAL A 75 -1.13 13.10 -11.89
N PHE A 76 -1.73 13.76 -10.91
CA PHE A 76 -1.06 14.77 -10.07
C PHE A 76 0.14 14.20 -9.28
N VAL A 77 -0.05 13.09 -8.58
CA VAL A 77 1.02 12.53 -7.75
C VAL A 77 2.16 11.92 -8.58
N PRO A 78 1.90 11.20 -9.69
CA PRO A 78 2.96 10.81 -10.63
C PRO A 78 3.78 11.97 -11.19
N GLN A 79 3.15 13.10 -11.54
CA GLN A 79 3.87 14.29 -11.99
C GLN A 79 4.76 14.88 -10.90
N TYR A 80 4.28 14.93 -9.67
CA TYR A 80 5.07 15.35 -8.52
C TYR A 80 6.28 14.43 -8.28
N PHE A 81 6.13 13.12 -8.39
CA PHE A 81 7.23 12.16 -8.25
C PHE A 81 8.24 12.28 -9.40
N ALA A 82 7.76 12.46 -10.64
CA ALA A 82 8.63 12.71 -11.79
C ALA A 82 9.48 13.97 -11.64
N HIS A 83 8.85 15.05 -11.17
CA HIS A 83 9.56 16.28 -10.84
C HIS A 83 10.62 16.08 -9.75
N TYR A 84 10.28 15.32 -8.71
CA TYR A 84 11.19 14.99 -7.62
C TYR A 84 12.42 14.20 -8.10
N GLU A 85 12.20 13.16 -8.90
CA GLU A 85 13.28 12.35 -9.46
C GLU A 85 14.24 13.18 -10.31
N THR A 86 13.69 14.04 -11.15
CA THR A 86 14.47 14.93 -12.01
C THR A 86 15.23 15.99 -11.21
N THR A 87 14.58 16.62 -10.21
CA THR A 87 15.18 17.68 -9.39
C THR A 87 16.42 17.19 -8.63
N TYR A 88 16.39 15.94 -8.16
CA TYR A 88 17.49 15.36 -7.41
C TYR A 88 18.33 14.38 -8.22
N GLU A 89 18.06 14.24 -9.51
CA GLU A 89 18.77 13.32 -10.41
C GLU A 89 18.88 11.92 -9.78
N LEU A 90 17.76 11.39 -9.25
CA LEU A 90 17.77 10.10 -8.57
C LEU A 90 18.07 8.96 -9.56
N PRO A 91 18.93 7.99 -9.18
CA PRO A 91 19.37 6.94 -10.07
C PRO A 91 18.31 5.83 -10.23
N VAL A 92 17.17 6.17 -10.85
CA VAL A 92 16.05 5.26 -11.02
C VAL A 92 16.12 4.58 -12.39
N LEU A 93 16.13 3.24 -12.38
CA LEU A 93 16.03 2.39 -13.54
C LEU A 93 14.62 1.79 -13.61
N ARG A 94 13.96 1.93 -14.78
CA ARG A 94 12.62 1.40 -15.04
C ARG A 94 12.37 1.16 -16.55
N PRO A 95 11.50 0.21 -16.93
CA PRO A 95 10.93 -0.78 -16.01
C PRO A 95 11.97 -1.85 -15.64
N VAL A 96 12.08 -2.19 -14.36
CA VAL A 96 12.94 -3.28 -13.88
C VAL A 96 12.19 -4.06 -12.79
N VAL A 97 11.86 -5.31 -13.05
CA VAL A 97 11.16 -6.18 -12.11
C VAL A 97 12.18 -7.04 -11.35
N VAL A 98 12.38 -6.77 -10.08
CA VAL A 98 13.18 -7.65 -9.23
C VAL A 98 12.35 -8.88 -8.88
N GLU A 99 12.75 -10.03 -9.43
CA GLU A 99 12.06 -11.30 -9.26
C GLU A 99 12.55 -12.08 -8.05
N ARG A 100 13.85 -11.95 -7.75
CA ARG A 100 14.50 -12.73 -6.69
C ARG A 100 15.71 -12.01 -6.12
N VAL A 101 15.86 -12.09 -4.81
CA VAL A 101 17.04 -11.65 -4.09
C VAL A 101 17.64 -12.85 -3.36
N ARG A 102 18.92 -13.11 -3.58
CA ARG A 102 19.72 -14.12 -2.89
C ARG A 102 20.90 -13.45 -2.20
N HIS A 103 21.50 -14.16 -1.28
CA HIS A 103 22.70 -13.74 -0.57
C HIS A 103 23.73 -14.86 -0.64
N ASP A 104 24.92 -14.55 -1.14
CA ASP A 104 26.03 -15.52 -1.28
C ASP A 104 27.02 -15.52 -0.12
N GLY A 105 26.80 -14.68 0.90
CA GLY A 105 27.67 -14.46 2.06
C GLY A 105 28.27 -13.06 2.09
N GLU A 106 28.55 -12.45 0.96
CA GLU A 106 29.10 -11.09 0.87
C GLU A 106 28.11 -10.10 0.27
N LEU A 107 27.56 -10.40 -0.90
CA LEU A 107 26.68 -9.53 -1.65
C LEU A 107 25.29 -10.15 -1.79
N PHE A 108 24.30 -9.28 -1.99
CA PHE A 108 22.99 -9.66 -2.49
C PHE A 108 23.02 -9.69 -4.01
N GLU A 109 22.58 -10.78 -4.59
CA GLU A 109 22.27 -10.92 -6.01
C GLU A 109 20.79 -10.66 -6.22
N LEU A 110 20.46 -9.66 -7.04
CA LEU A 110 19.11 -9.33 -7.45
C LEU A 110 18.92 -9.80 -8.89
N THR A 111 18.18 -10.87 -9.09
CA THR A 111 17.74 -11.31 -10.43
C THR A 111 16.54 -10.49 -10.86
N THR A 112 16.60 -9.91 -12.05
CA THR A 112 15.49 -9.14 -12.65
C THR A 112 14.98 -9.81 -13.91
N ASP A 113 13.95 -9.26 -14.51
CA ASP A 113 13.39 -9.68 -15.80
C ASP A 113 14.34 -9.48 -17.00
N HIS A 114 15.44 -8.73 -16.82
CA HIS A 114 16.41 -8.44 -17.89
C HIS A 114 17.84 -8.81 -17.49
N ASP A 115 18.31 -8.35 -16.33
CA ASP A 115 19.69 -8.45 -15.87
C ASP A 115 19.78 -8.92 -14.42
N SER A 116 21.01 -9.05 -13.91
CA SER A 116 21.30 -9.26 -12.50
C SER A 116 22.09 -8.09 -11.94
N TYR A 117 21.77 -7.68 -10.72
CA TYR A 117 22.49 -6.64 -9.97
C TYR A 117 23.12 -7.23 -8.73
N GLN A 118 24.21 -6.63 -8.28
CA GLN A 118 24.85 -6.96 -7.00
C GLN A 118 24.77 -5.75 -6.06
N ALA A 119 24.52 -5.99 -4.79
CA ALA A 119 24.43 -4.93 -3.79
C ALA A 119 24.91 -5.42 -2.41
N GLU A 120 25.59 -4.56 -1.66
CA GLU A 120 25.97 -4.82 -0.26
C GLU A 120 24.77 -4.74 0.69
N ALA A 121 23.75 -4.00 0.33
CA ALA A 121 22.52 -3.85 1.13
C ALA A 121 21.29 -3.58 0.27
N ILE A 122 20.12 -3.92 0.82
CA ILE A 122 18.83 -3.80 0.18
C ILE A 122 17.91 -2.86 0.97
N VAL A 123 17.28 -1.92 0.28
CA VAL A 123 16.13 -1.16 0.80
C VAL A 123 14.89 -1.57 0.03
N ASN A 124 14.08 -2.44 0.60
CA ASN A 124 12.83 -2.86 -0.01
C ASN A 124 11.72 -1.84 0.23
N ALA A 125 11.26 -1.19 -0.84
CA ALA A 125 10.23 -0.16 -0.87
C ALA A 125 9.06 -0.52 -1.81
N THR A 126 8.82 -1.81 -2.03
CA THR A 126 7.85 -2.33 -3.02
C THR A 126 6.39 -2.10 -2.65
N GLY A 127 6.12 -1.69 -1.41
CA GLY A 127 4.76 -1.41 -0.93
C GLY A 127 3.86 -2.64 -0.96
N THR A 128 2.60 -2.42 -1.38
CA THR A 128 1.56 -3.45 -1.30
C THR A 128 0.74 -3.59 -2.58
N TRP A 129 0.80 -2.62 -3.50
CA TRP A 129 -0.12 -2.51 -4.63
C TRP A 129 -0.18 -3.77 -5.52
N ASN A 130 0.97 -4.41 -5.74
CA ASN A 130 1.07 -5.58 -6.60
C ASN A 130 0.64 -6.90 -5.93
N ARG A 131 0.13 -6.82 -4.71
CA ARG A 131 -0.35 -7.98 -3.94
C ARG A 131 -1.77 -7.74 -3.41
N PRO A 132 -2.77 -7.55 -4.31
CA PRO A 132 -4.18 -7.51 -3.92
C PRO A 132 -4.55 -8.81 -3.22
N PHE A 133 -5.41 -8.72 -2.21
CA PHE A 133 -5.82 -9.89 -1.42
C PHE A 133 -7.31 -10.16 -1.58
N ILE A 134 -7.64 -11.26 -2.23
CA ILE A 134 -8.99 -11.80 -2.29
C ILE A 134 -9.05 -13.03 -1.40
N PRO A 135 -9.88 -13.05 -0.34
CA PRO A 135 -10.05 -14.24 0.50
C PRO A 135 -10.81 -15.31 -0.26
N TRP A 136 -10.43 -16.56 -0.03
CA TRP A 136 -11.16 -17.68 -0.60
C TRP A 136 -12.46 -17.91 0.17
N TYR A 137 -13.54 -18.14 -0.59
CA TYR A 137 -14.85 -18.55 -0.08
C TYR A 137 -15.37 -19.74 -0.88
N PRO A 138 -16.12 -20.69 -0.24
CA PRO A 138 -16.74 -21.79 -0.97
C PRO A 138 -17.60 -21.27 -2.14
N GLY A 139 -17.35 -21.81 -3.33
CA GLY A 139 -18.07 -21.46 -4.55
C GLY A 139 -17.61 -20.21 -5.28
N ILE A 140 -16.49 -19.60 -4.86
CA ILE A 140 -15.96 -18.36 -5.48
C ILE A 140 -15.74 -18.53 -7.00
N GLU A 141 -15.31 -19.71 -7.44
CA GLU A 141 -15.07 -20.07 -8.83
C GLU A 141 -16.35 -20.31 -9.63
N THR A 142 -17.50 -20.48 -8.97
CA THR A 142 -18.78 -20.76 -9.62
C THR A 142 -19.56 -19.50 -10.01
N PHE A 143 -19.20 -18.35 -9.45
CA PHE A 143 -19.90 -17.10 -9.69
C PHE A 143 -19.81 -16.69 -11.17
N LYS A 144 -20.97 -16.42 -11.77
CA LYS A 144 -21.08 -16.07 -13.19
C LYS A 144 -21.02 -14.56 -13.45
N GLY A 145 -21.15 -13.74 -12.41
CA GLY A 145 -21.02 -12.31 -12.51
C GLY A 145 -19.55 -11.85 -12.50
N LYS A 146 -19.34 -10.55 -12.48
CA LYS A 146 -18.00 -9.94 -12.46
C LYS A 146 -17.41 -10.02 -11.05
N GLN A 147 -16.17 -10.50 -10.92
CA GLN A 147 -15.38 -10.37 -9.70
C GLN A 147 -14.17 -9.49 -9.96
N LEU A 148 -13.92 -8.52 -9.11
CA LEU A 148 -12.77 -7.64 -9.21
C LEU A 148 -12.30 -7.22 -7.82
N HIS A 149 -11.00 -6.97 -7.72
CA HIS A 149 -10.43 -6.30 -6.55
C HIS A 149 -10.46 -4.78 -6.74
N THR A 150 -10.30 -4.01 -5.68
CA THR A 150 -10.19 -2.53 -5.79
C THR A 150 -9.01 -2.07 -6.66
N ALA A 151 -8.02 -2.91 -6.88
CA ALA A 151 -6.92 -2.64 -7.82
C ALA A 151 -7.36 -2.62 -9.28
N ASP A 152 -8.47 -3.30 -9.60
CA ASP A 152 -9.03 -3.45 -10.96
C ASP A 152 -10.21 -2.52 -11.19
N TYR A 153 -10.54 -1.67 -10.21
CA TYR A 153 -11.64 -0.73 -10.29
C TYR A 153 -11.26 0.49 -11.14
N ASN A 154 -12.06 0.82 -12.15
CA ASN A 154 -11.80 1.95 -13.05
C ASN A 154 -12.72 3.14 -12.77
N GLY A 155 -13.96 2.88 -12.34
CA GLY A 155 -14.92 3.92 -12.02
C GLY A 155 -16.33 3.38 -11.79
N PRO A 156 -17.24 4.20 -11.23
CA PRO A 156 -18.57 3.75 -10.84
C PRO A 156 -19.50 3.45 -12.02
N ARG A 157 -19.26 4.08 -13.18
CA ARG A 157 -20.09 3.91 -14.39
C ARG A 157 -20.07 2.49 -14.96
N ASP A 158 -19.00 1.73 -14.66
CA ASP A 158 -18.88 0.31 -15.07
C ASP A 158 -19.96 -0.58 -14.45
N PHE A 159 -20.67 -0.08 -13.44
CA PHE A 159 -21.69 -0.81 -12.69
C PHE A 159 -23.11 -0.25 -12.90
N THR A 160 -23.32 0.67 -13.85
CA THR A 160 -24.61 1.31 -14.07
C THR A 160 -25.73 0.29 -14.23
N GLY A 161 -26.78 0.39 -13.38
CA GLY A 161 -27.93 -0.49 -13.37
C GLY A 161 -27.70 -1.90 -12.82
N GLN A 162 -26.53 -2.17 -12.26
CA GLN A 162 -26.18 -3.46 -11.64
C GLN A 162 -26.44 -3.44 -10.14
N HIS A 163 -26.41 -4.64 -9.55
CA HIS A 163 -26.33 -4.82 -8.09
C HIS A 163 -24.92 -5.26 -7.72
N VAL A 164 -24.19 -4.44 -6.95
CA VAL A 164 -22.81 -4.65 -6.57
C VAL A 164 -22.67 -5.03 -5.10
N LEU A 165 -22.09 -6.19 -4.84
CA LEU A 165 -21.69 -6.60 -3.49
C LEU A 165 -20.29 -6.09 -3.19
N VAL A 166 -20.15 -5.16 -2.24
CA VAL A 166 -18.84 -4.66 -1.80
C VAL A 166 -18.42 -5.37 -0.52
N VAL A 167 -17.27 -6.05 -0.59
CA VAL A 167 -16.72 -6.86 0.50
C VAL A 167 -15.52 -6.16 1.12
N GLY A 168 -15.64 -5.74 2.37
CA GLY A 168 -14.54 -5.12 3.11
C GLY A 168 -14.97 -3.98 4.02
N GLY A 169 -14.19 -3.72 5.07
CA GLY A 169 -14.50 -2.71 6.09
C GLY A 169 -13.45 -1.61 6.21
N GLY A 170 -12.67 -1.36 5.15
CA GLY A 170 -11.65 -0.30 5.12
C GLY A 170 -12.10 0.96 4.39
N ALA A 171 -11.24 1.99 4.39
CA ALA A 171 -11.51 3.27 3.75
C ALA A 171 -11.88 3.14 2.26
N SER A 172 -11.19 2.27 1.51
CA SER A 172 -11.53 2.04 0.10
C SER A 172 -12.94 1.48 -0.09
N ALA A 173 -13.42 0.57 0.79
CA ALA A 173 -14.77 0.05 0.70
C ALA A 173 -15.81 1.17 0.88
N VAL A 174 -15.60 2.02 1.87
CA VAL A 174 -16.51 3.14 2.19
C VAL A 174 -16.54 4.16 1.05
N GLN A 175 -15.38 4.52 0.53
CA GLN A 175 -15.24 5.45 -0.59
C GLN A 175 -15.91 4.92 -1.86
N LEU A 176 -15.63 3.66 -2.24
CA LEU A 176 -16.19 3.06 -3.45
C LEU A 176 -17.70 2.79 -3.31
N LEU A 177 -18.19 2.45 -2.12
CA LEU A 177 -19.63 2.35 -1.87
C LEU A 177 -20.35 3.67 -2.12
N ALA A 178 -19.82 4.80 -1.64
CA ALA A 178 -20.40 6.12 -1.89
C ALA A 178 -20.49 6.38 -3.39
N GLU A 179 -19.39 6.18 -4.09
CA GLU A 179 -19.25 6.45 -5.52
C GLU A 179 -20.15 5.54 -6.38
N ILE A 180 -20.12 4.23 -6.13
CA ILE A 180 -20.92 3.25 -6.89
C ILE A 180 -22.42 3.43 -6.65
N SER A 181 -22.83 3.80 -5.43
CA SER A 181 -24.24 3.94 -5.07
C SER A 181 -24.99 5.03 -5.85
N GLU A 182 -24.28 5.91 -6.55
CA GLU A 182 -24.90 6.90 -7.45
C GLU A 182 -25.33 6.29 -8.80
N TYR A 183 -24.82 5.09 -9.15
CA TYR A 183 -25.05 4.45 -10.45
C TYR A 183 -25.64 3.04 -10.35
N ALA A 184 -25.52 2.40 -9.19
CA ALA A 184 -25.82 0.99 -8.99
C ALA A 184 -26.47 0.75 -7.63
N GLU A 185 -27.20 -0.36 -7.51
CA GLU A 185 -27.60 -0.88 -6.20
C GLU A 185 -26.40 -1.49 -5.50
N THR A 186 -26.24 -1.24 -4.19
CA THR A 186 -25.10 -1.74 -3.43
C THR A 186 -25.53 -2.55 -2.21
N THR A 187 -24.77 -3.60 -1.94
CA THR A 187 -24.80 -4.34 -0.67
C THR A 187 -23.43 -4.33 -0.04
N TRP A 188 -23.34 -3.94 1.21
CA TRP A 188 -22.09 -3.90 1.95
C TRP A 188 -21.97 -5.03 2.95
N VAL A 189 -20.87 -5.82 2.85
CA VAL A 189 -20.59 -6.90 3.79
C VAL A 189 -19.20 -6.75 4.40
N THR A 190 -19.12 -6.97 5.70
CA THR A 190 -17.85 -6.90 6.43
C THR A 190 -17.71 -8.00 7.45
N ARG A 191 -16.49 -8.47 7.67
CA ARG A 191 -16.18 -9.48 8.68
C ARG A 191 -16.42 -8.99 10.11
N ARG A 192 -16.17 -7.70 10.37
CA ARG A 192 -16.36 -7.05 11.66
C ARG A 192 -17.12 -5.75 11.46
N PRO A 193 -17.92 -5.29 12.43
CA PRO A 193 -18.53 -3.97 12.37
C PRO A 193 -17.44 -2.90 12.11
N PRO A 194 -17.68 -1.91 11.27
CA PRO A 194 -16.77 -0.80 11.08
C PRO A 194 -16.74 0.07 12.34
N GLU A 195 -15.56 0.56 12.67
CA GLU A 195 -15.40 1.57 13.72
C GLU A 195 -15.39 2.94 13.06
N TRP A 196 -16.44 3.74 13.30
CA TRP A 196 -16.54 5.10 12.80
C TRP A 196 -15.90 6.06 13.79
N ARG A 197 -15.17 7.04 13.29
CA ARG A 197 -14.70 8.15 14.12
C ARG A 197 -15.84 9.09 14.47
N THR A 198 -15.77 9.68 15.65
CA THR A 198 -16.68 10.74 16.05
C THR A 198 -16.43 11.98 15.18
N PRO A 199 -17.49 12.62 14.62
CA PRO A 199 -17.33 13.88 13.91
C PRO A 199 -16.64 14.92 14.79
N GLY A 200 -15.61 15.58 14.27
CA GLY A 200 -14.82 16.58 15.02
C GLY A 200 -13.66 15.99 15.84
N GLU A 201 -13.51 14.68 15.92
CA GLU A 201 -12.33 14.04 16.50
C GLU A 201 -11.16 14.15 15.52
N GLU A 202 -10.33 15.17 15.70
CA GLU A 202 -9.12 15.32 14.91
C GLU A 202 -8.17 14.16 15.18
N PHE A 203 -7.57 13.64 14.13
CA PHE A 203 -6.50 12.65 14.21
C PHE A 203 -5.23 13.35 14.74
N GLY A 204 -5.23 13.63 16.03
CA GLY A 204 -4.11 14.31 16.67
C GLY A 204 -2.81 13.49 16.58
N PRO A 205 -1.65 14.17 16.64
CA PRO A 205 -0.34 13.51 16.59
C PRO A 205 -0.17 12.42 17.67
N GLU A 206 -0.86 12.53 18.79
CA GLU A 206 -0.81 11.56 19.89
C GLU A 206 -1.46 10.22 19.52
N ILE A 207 -2.67 10.27 18.98
CA ILE A 207 -3.38 9.07 18.49
C ILE A 207 -2.57 8.38 17.38
N GLY A 208 -1.99 9.17 16.48
CA GLY A 208 -1.10 8.65 15.44
C GLY A 208 0.11 7.92 16.01
N ARG A 209 0.77 8.47 17.04
CA ARG A 209 1.90 7.85 17.71
C ARG A 209 1.52 6.54 18.39
N GLN A 210 0.41 6.49 19.12
CA GLN A 210 -0.07 5.28 19.79
C GLN A 210 -0.39 4.15 18.81
N ILE A 211 -0.96 4.47 17.65
CA ILE A 211 -1.26 3.51 16.60
C ILE A 211 0.04 2.96 16.01
N ILE A 212 0.98 3.84 15.66
CA ILE A 212 2.29 3.44 15.14
C ILE A 212 2.99 2.53 16.16
N ALA A 213 2.99 2.87 17.45
CA ALA A 213 3.60 2.07 18.49
C ALA A 213 3.00 0.64 18.57
N LYS A 214 1.68 0.50 18.46
CA LYS A 214 1.01 -0.83 18.43
C LYS A 214 1.39 -1.66 17.20
N VAL A 215 1.56 -1.02 16.04
CA VAL A 215 2.00 -1.73 14.83
C VAL A 215 3.48 -2.10 14.94
N GLU A 216 4.29 -1.24 15.52
CA GLU A 216 5.72 -1.47 15.77
C GLU A 216 5.95 -2.64 16.73
N GLU A 217 5.22 -2.69 17.85
CA GLU A 217 5.27 -3.80 18.80
C GLU A 217 4.99 -5.15 18.11
N ARG A 218 3.99 -5.21 17.22
CA ARG A 218 3.69 -6.43 16.46
C ARG A 218 4.84 -6.86 15.55
N VAL A 219 5.45 -5.89 14.85
CA VAL A 219 6.55 -6.18 13.91
C VAL A 219 7.81 -6.58 14.70
N ARG A 220 8.09 -5.95 15.84
CA ARG A 220 9.17 -6.38 16.76
C ARG A 220 8.96 -7.80 17.30
N ALA A 221 7.72 -8.19 17.52
CA ALA A 221 7.36 -9.55 17.92
C ALA A 221 7.37 -10.56 16.75
N GLY A 222 7.78 -10.17 15.54
CA GLY A 222 7.78 -11.03 14.35
C GLY A 222 6.38 -11.39 13.84
N LEU A 223 5.34 -10.67 14.25
CA LEU A 223 3.98 -10.88 13.80
C LEU A 223 3.71 -10.08 12.50
N PRO A 224 2.83 -10.58 11.60
CA PRO A 224 2.42 -9.81 10.43
C PRO A 224 1.83 -8.43 10.83
N PRO A 225 2.22 -7.33 10.15
CA PRO A 225 1.68 -6.01 10.47
C PRO A 225 0.18 -5.95 10.19
N LYS A 226 -0.55 -5.17 10.98
CA LYS A 226 -1.93 -4.77 10.66
C LYS A 226 -1.90 -3.53 9.79
N SER A 227 -2.91 -3.37 8.92
CA SER A 227 -3.11 -2.14 8.17
C SER A 227 -3.31 -0.97 9.15
N VAL A 228 -2.65 0.17 8.88
CA VAL A 228 -2.81 1.40 9.68
C VAL A 228 -4.28 1.82 9.71
N VAL A 229 -5.00 1.74 8.59
CA VAL A 229 -6.43 2.07 8.49
C VAL A 229 -7.29 1.17 9.40
N ALA A 230 -6.93 -0.10 9.59
CA ALA A 230 -7.66 -1.00 10.49
C ALA A 230 -7.53 -0.61 11.98
N VAL A 231 -6.68 0.35 12.31
CA VAL A 231 -6.43 0.82 13.68
C VAL A 231 -6.87 2.27 13.86
N THR A 232 -7.06 3.03 12.74
CA THR A 232 -7.41 4.46 12.79
C THR A 232 -8.91 4.75 12.77
N GLY A 233 -9.76 3.76 12.50
CA GLY A 233 -11.18 3.97 12.26
C GLY A 233 -11.50 4.64 10.90
N LEU A 234 -12.76 4.68 10.57
CA LEU A 234 -13.29 5.25 9.32
C LEU A 234 -13.77 6.69 9.55
N GLN A 235 -13.46 7.58 8.62
CA GLN A 235 -13.95 8.95 8.63
C GLN A 235 -15.02 9.11 7.55
N LEU A 236 -16.11 9.79 7.90
CA LEU A 236 -17.13 10.22 6.94
C LEU A 236 -16.74 11.64 6.45
N ARG A 237 -16.24 11.75 5.25
CA ARG A 237 -16.05 13.03 4.54
C ARG A 237 -17.37 13.45 3.91
N GLU A 238 -17.40 14.55 3.21
CA GLU A 238 -18.63 15.10 2.66
C GLU A 238 -19.38 14.11 1.73
N GLN A 239 -18.64 13.47 0.82
CA GLN A 239 -19.16 12.45 -0.09
C GLN A 239 -19.73 11.24 0.68
N GLU A 240 -18.99 10.73 1.64
CA GLU A 240 -19.43 9.61 2.46
C GLU A 240 -20.59 9.99 3.38
N GLN A 241 -20.67 11.24 3.85
CA GLN A 241 -21.82 11.71 4.62
C GLN A 241 -23.13 11.69 3.82
N ALA A 242 -23.07 12.05 2.52
CA ALA A 242 -24.21 11.97 1.63
C ALA A 242 -24.70 10.51 1.46
N ALA A 243 -23.77 9.59 1.21
CA ALA A 243 -24.05 8.15 1.11
C ALA A 243 -24.57 7.57 2.45
N TYR A 244 -24.04 8.02 3.58
CA TYR A 244 -24.51 7.61 4.91
C TYR A 244 -26.00 7.99 5.11
N ARG A 245 -26.39 9.21 4.75
CA ARG A 245 -27.79 9.68 4.84
C ARG A 245 -28.73 8.89 3.94
N LYS A 246 -28.25 8.34 2.83
CA LYS A 246 -28.98 7.45 1.92
C LYS A 246 -29.04 5.99 2.42
N GLY A 247 -28.40 5.65 3.54
CA GLY A 247 -28.36 4.30 4.10
C GLY A 247 -27.43 3.34 3.39
N VAL A 248 -26.53 3.82 2.53
CA VAL A 248 -25.56 3.01 1.76
C VAL A 248 -24.68 2.15 2.67
N TYR A 249 -24.38 2.65 3.87
CA TYR A 249 -23.55 1.95 4.83
C TYR A 249 -24.29 1.03 5.80
N THR A 250 -25.48 0.56 5.40
CA THR A 250 -26.18 -0.50 6.12
C THR A 250 -25.44 -1.82 5.93
N ARG A 251 -24.63 -2.15 6.91
CA ARG A 251 -23.74 -3.32 6.87
C ARG A 251 -24.46 -4.62 7.12
N LEU A 252 -24.11 -5.66 6.33
CA LEU A 252 -24.43 -7.07 6.61
C LEU A 252 -23.19 -7.83 7.10
N PRO A 253 -23.35 -8.91 7.90
CA PRO A 253 -22.28 -9.83 8.21
C PRO A 253 -21.77 -10.54 6.95
N MET A 254 -20.59 -11.17 7.03
CA MET A 254 -20.09 -11.96 5.91
C MET A 254 -21.03 -13.10 5.57
N PHE A 255 -21.12 -13.38 4.29
CA PHE A 255 -21.78 -14.58 3.75
C PHE A 255 -20.95 -15.83 4.02
N GLU A 256 -21.59 -17.01 3.94
CA GLU A 256 -20.93 -18.30 4.13
C GLU A 256 -20.34 -18.84 2.82
N ARG A 257 -21.07 -18.63 1.70
CA ARG A 257 -20.65 -19.14 0.39
C ARG A 257 -21.08 -18.22 -0.75
N ILE A 258 -20.40 -18.39 -1.87
CA ILE A 258 -20.75 -17.76 -3.14
C ILE A 258 -21.52 -18.78 -3.97
N THR A 259 -22.51 -18.32 -4.72
CA THR A 259 -23.34 -19.11 -5.63
C THR A 259 -23.15 -18.61 -7.07
N PRO A 260 -23.60 -19.34 -8.09
CA PRO A 260 -23.49 -18.87 -9.47
C PRO A 260 -24.12 -17.49 -9.73
N ALA A 261 -25.11 -17.06 -8.93
CA ALA A 261 -25.84 -15.81 -9.13
C ALA A 261 -25.68 -14.80 -7.98
N GLY A 262 -24.84 -15.08 -6.97
CA GLY A 262 -24.71 -14.17 -5.83
C GLY A 262 -24.10 -14.83 -4.60
N VAL A 263 -24.65 -14.56 -3.41
CA VAL A 263 -24.15 -15.03 -2.13
C VAL A 263 -25.24 -15.62 -1.25
N GLU A 264 -24.83 -16.47 -0.31
CA GLU A 264 -25.71 -17.15 0.64
C GLU A 264 -25.12 -17.05 2.06
N TRP A 265 -25.95 -16.65 3.03
CA TRP A 265 -25.59 -16.57 4.44
C TRP A 265 -25.95 -17.87 5.17
N ALA A 266 -25.33 -18.11 6.32
CA ALA A 266 -25.54 -19.29 7.17
C ALA A 266 -27.00 -19.52 7.58
N ASN A 267 -27.82 -18.47 7.63
CA ASN A 267 -29.24 -18.56 7.92
C ASN A 267 -30.11 -18.91 6.69
N GLY A 268 -29.50 -19.25 5.56
CA GLY A 268 -30.20 -19.61 4.31
C GLY A 268 -30.64 -18.39 3.46
N ARG A 269 -30.43 -17.15 3.92
CA ARG A 269 -30.69 -15.96 3.12
C ARG A 269 -29.79 -15.98 1.88
N LYS A 270 -30.38 -15.70 0.72
CA LYS A 270 -29.67 -15.55 -0.55
C LYS A 270 -29.84 -14.14 -1.10
N GLN A 271 -28.84 -13.67 -1.79
CA GLN A 271 -28.90 -12.40 -2.52
C GLN A 271 -28.24 -12.56 -3.89
N GLN A 272 -28.97 -12.19 -4.92
CA GLN A 272 -28.44 -12.11 -6.27
C GLN A 272 -27.65 -10.80 -6.40
N VAL A 273 -26.51 -10.85 -7.08
CA VAL A 273 -25.69 -9.69 -7.40
C VAL A 273 -25.03 -9.90 -8.76
N ASP A 274 -24.77 -8.83 -9.47
CA ASP A 274 -24.12 -8.85 -10.80
C ASP A 274 -22.61 -8.79 -10.68
N ALA A 275 -22.12 -8.14 -9.62
CA ALA A 275 -20.68 -8.00 -9.38
C ALA A 275 -20.33 -8.16 -7.90
N ILE A 276 -19.13 -8.68 -7.63
CA ILE A 276 -18.48 -8.70 -6.32
C ILE A 276 -17.22 -7.87 -6.39
N LEU A 277 -17.18 -6.77 -5.62
CA LEU A 277 -16.01 -5.90 -5.48
C LEU A 277 -15.29 -6.23 -4.16
N TRP A 278 -14.10 -6.78 -4.28
CA TRP A 278 -13.25 -7.15 -3.15
C TRP A 278 -12.43 -5.94 -2.68
N ALA A 279 -12.94 -5.21 -1.71
CA ALA A 279 -12.25 -4.12 -1.01
C ALA A 279 -11.50 -4.65 0.23
N THR A 280 -10.81 -5.76 0.05
CA THR A 280 -10.20 -6.57 1.11
C THR A 280 -8.74 -6.25 1.36
N GLY A 281 -8.25 -5.17 0.71
CA GLY A 281 -6.91 -4.63 0.91
C GLY A 281 -5.81 -5.43 0.21
N PHE A 282 -4.60 -5.14 0.62
CA PHE A 282 -3.38 -5.62 -0.04
C PHE A 282 -2.45 -6.25 0.99
N ARG A 283 -1.54 -7.10 0.53
CA ARG A 283 -0.43 -7.65 1.31
C ARG A 283 0.89 -7.00 0.87
N ALA A 284 1.88 -6.99 1.77
CA ALA A 284 3.21 -6.52 1.42
C ALA A 284 3.81 -7.37 0.30
N ASP A 285 4.40 -6.71 -0.70
CA ASP A 285 5.04 -7.37 -1.84
C ASP A 285 6.49 -7.73 -1.49
N LEU A 286 6.66 -8.91 -0.89
CA LEU A 286 7.94 -9.42 -0.37
C LEU A 286 8.32 -10.76 -0.98
N GLY A 287 7.67 -11.19 -2.06
CA GLY A 287 7.89 -12.51 -2.66
C GLY A 287 9.33 -12.70 -3.16
N HIS A 288 9.91 -11.66 -3.74
CA HIS A 288 11.28 -11.67 -4.25
C HIS A 288 12.35 -11.83 -3.14
N LEU A 289 12.01 -11.50 -1.88
CA LEU A 289 12.89 -11.69 -0.71
C LEU A 289 12.77 -13.08 -0.06
N ALA A 290 11.91 -13.97 -0.58
CA ALA A 290 11.67 -15.29 0.01
C ALA A 290 12.97 -16.12 0.20
N PRO A 291 13.95 -16.10 -0.73
CA PRO A 291 15.19 -16.86 -0.55
C PRO A 291 16.07 -16.39 0.61
N LEU A 292 15.82 -15.22 1.17
CA LEU A 292 16.54 -14.72 2.36
C LEU A 292 16.01 -15.29 3.68
N HIS A 293 14.90 -16.05 3.65
CA HIS A 293 14.29 -16.71 4.81
C HIS A 293 14.03 -15.78 6.01
N LEU A 294 13.64 -14.53 5.76
CA LEU A 294 13.45 -13.49 6.78
C LEU A 294 12.20 -13.68 7.66
N ARG A 295 11.30 -14.61 7.28
CA ARG A 295 10.02 -14.81 7.99
C ARG A 295 10.19 -15.65 9.22
N GLU A 296 9.58 -15.19 10.31
CA GLU A 296 9.39 -15.99 11.52
C GLU A 296 8.28 -17.06 11.31
N PRO A 297 8.23 -18.11 12.15
CA PRO A 297 7.14 -19.11 12.12
C PRO A 297 5.74 -18.50 12.23
N SER A 298 5.60 -17.35 12.86
CA SER A 298 4.37 -16.55 12.95
C SER A 298 3.92 -15.93 11.60
N GLY A 299 4.76 -16.02 10.56
CA GLY A 299 4.54 -15.48 9.21
C GLY A 299 4.91 -14.01 9.02
N GLY A 300 5.28 -13.28 10.08
CA GLY A 300 5.81 -11.92 10.00
C GLY A 300 7.32 -11.90 9.79
N ILE A 301 7.87 -10.70 9.60
CA ILE A 301 9.32 -10.44 9.59
C ILE A 301 9.63 -9.61 10.83
N ARG A 302 10.56 -10.08 11.66
CA ARG A 302 10.97 -9.35 12.85
C ARG A 302 11.91 -8.21 12.46
N MET A 303 11.53 -7.00 12.90
CA MET A 303 12.23 -5.77 12.57
C MET A 303 12.79 -5.10 13.82
N ASP A 304 13.90 -4.41 13.65
CA ASP A 304 14.37 -3.38 14.57
C ASP A 304 14.51 -2.07 13.78
N GLY A 305 13.64 -1.12 14.08
CA GLY A 305 13.47 0.06 13.26
C GLY A 305 13.09 -0.29 11.81
N THR A 306 13.97 -0.04 10.85
CA THR A 306 13.73 -0.32 9.44
C THR A 306 14.43 -1.58 8.93
N HIS A 307 15.41 -2.11 9.65
CA HIS A 307 16.13 -3.31 9.23
C HIS A 307 15.52 -4.60 9.79
N THR A 308 15.73 -5.71 9.08
CA THR A 308 15.33 -7.03 9.56
C THR A 308 16.33 -7.54 10.58
N VAL A 309 15.86 -8.20 11.64
CA VAL A 309 16.74 -8.70 12.72
C VAL A 309 17.66 -9.82 12.22
N LEU A 310 17.18 -10.66 11.28
CA LEU A 310 17.97 -11.77 10.73
C LEU A 310 19.06 -11.34 9.75
N GLU A 311 18.83 -10.25 9.02
CA GLU A 311 19.81 -9.70 8.07
C GLU A 311 19.75 -8.16 8.14
N PRO A 312 20.63 -7.53 8.94
CA PRO A 312 20.60 -6.08 9.18
C PRO A 312 20.87 -5.21 7.94
N ARG A 313 21.39 -5.79 6.86
CA ARG A 313 21.59 -5.11 5.58
C ARG A 313 20.35 -5.07 4.72
N VAL A 314 19.24 -5.66 5.18
CA VAL A 314 17.94 -5.62 4.49
C VAL A 314 16.97 -4.74 5.28
N HIS A 315 16.59 -3.61 4.69
CA HIS A 315 15.64 -2.66 5.22
C HIS A 315 14.27 -2.81 4.53
N LEU A 316 13.18 -2.73 5.30
CA LEU A 316 11.82 -2.71 4.78
C LEU A 316 11.20 -1.34 5.08
N VAL A 317 11.07 -0.50 4.06
CA VAL A 317 10.46 0.83 4.17
C VAL A 317 9.08 0.83 3.51
N GLY A 318 8.14 1.60 4.05
CA GLY A 318 6.73 1.47 3.64
C GLY A 318 6.07 0.17 4.12
N TYR A 319 6.65 -0.50 5.11
CA TYR A 319 6.19 -1.75 5.72
C TYR A 319 5.84 -1.54 7.19
N GLY A 320 4.78 -2.19 7.67
CA GLY A 320 4.38 -2.10 9.08
C GLY A 320 4.12 -0.66 9.54
N PRO A 321 4.84 -0.17 10.56
CA PRO A 321 4.65 1.17 11.11
C PRO A 321 4.97 2.30 10.11
N SER A 322 5.75 2.00 9.07
CA SER A 322 6.09 2.97 8.03
C SER A 322 5.18 2.93 6.79
N ALA A 323 4.09 2.16 6.81
CA ALA A 323 3.15 2.01 5.70
C ALA A 323 2.18 3.21 5.56
N SER A 324 2.72 4.43 5.59
CA SER A 324 2.03 5.69 5.28
C SER A 324 3.00 6.63 4.56
N THR A 325 2.52 7.70 3.95
CA THR A 325 3.39 8.65 3.25
C THR A 325 4.39 9.32 4.21
N ILE A 326 3.94 9.77 5.38
CA ILE A 326 4.80 10.33 6.44
C ILE A 326 5.76 9.25 6.99
N GLY A 327 5.24 8.08 7.30
CA GLY A 327 6.01 6.95 7.83
C GLY A 327 7.08 6.47 6.85
N GLY A 328 6.74 6.42 5.55
CA GLY A 328 7.65 6.08 4.47
C GLY A 328 8.84 7.04 4.37
N ASN A 329 8.60 8.36 4.47
CA ASN A 329 9.65 9.35 4.47
C ASN A 329 10.61 9.20 5.66
N ARG A 330 10.07 9.03 6.87
CA ARG A 330 10.89 8.82 8.08
C ARG A 330 11.71 7.53 8.00
N ALA A 331 11.10 6.47 7.49
CA ALA A 331 11.78 5.19 7.31
C ALA A 331 12.89 5.28 6.26
N GLY A 332 12.66 5.99 5.14
CA GLY A 332 13.67 6.24 4.13
C GLY A 332 14.91 6.94 4.71
N PHE A 333 14.70 7.99 5.51
CA PHE A 333 15.80 8.66 6.22
C PHE A 333 16.53 7.72 7.21
N SER A 334 15.76 6.98 8.02
CA SER A 334 16.34 6.07 9.02
C SER A 334 17.16 4.96 8.37
N ALA A 335 16.65 4.35 7.30
CA ALA A 335 17.35 3.32 6.55
C ALA A 335 18.66 3.85 5.94
N ALA A 336 18.60 5.02 5.29
CA ALA A 336 19.79 5.63 4.69
C ALA A 336 20.86 5.94 5.73
N ARG A 337 20.49 6.46 6.90
CA ARG A 337 21.43 6.74 7.99
C ARG A 337 22.07 5.46 8.52
N GLN A 338 21.28 4.42 8.79
CA GLN A 338 21.80 3.14 9.30
C GLN A 338 22.74 2.47 8.28
N LEU A 339 22.39 2.51 6.99
CA LEU A 339 23.24 1.97 5.93
C LEU A 339 24.53 2.76 5.75
N ARG A 340 24.50 4.08 5.84
CA ARG A 340 25.74 4.88 5.85
C ARG A 340 26.65 4.46 6.99
N ASP A 341 26.12 4.36 8.21
CA ASP A 341 26.90 4.02 9.40
C ASP A 341 27.44 2.57 9.32
N LEU A 342 26.76 1.68 8.61
CA LEU A 342 27.17 0.29 8.40
C LEU A 342 28.20 0.11 7.29
N LEU A 343 28.02 0.77 6.14
CA LEU A 343 28.81 0.55 4.93
C LEU A 343 29.94 1.57 4.75
N GLN A 344 29.85 2.73 5.38
CA GLN A 344 30.82 3.81 5.33
C GLN A 344 31.16 4.26 6.75
N PRO A 345 31.69 3.37 7.60
CA PRO A 345 32.05 3.78 8.96
C PRO A 345 33.08 4.89 8.90
N VAL A 346 32.83 6.01 9.60
CA VAL A 346 33.80 7.09 9.75
C VAL A 346 35.03 6.47 10.40
N ALA A 347 36.18 6.56 9.74
CA ALA A 347 37.44 6.14 10.34
C ALA A 347 37.64 6.88 11.68
N ALA A 348 37.78 6.13 12.77
CA ALA A 348 37.89 6.62 14.11
C ALA A 348 39.23 7.38 14.32
#